data_6ad1359c98914ef69acd4523cfdd6d9a
#
_entry.id   6ad1359c98914ef69acd4523cfdd6d9a
#
_cell.length_a   1.000
_cell.length_b   1.000
_cell.length_c   1.000
_cell.angle_alpha   90.00
_cell.angle_beta   90.00
_cell.angle_gamma   90.00
#
_symmetry.space_group_name_H-M   'P 1'
#
loop_
_entity.id
_entity.type
_entity.pdbx_description
1 polymer ?
#
loop_
_entity_poly.entity_id
_entity_poly.type
_entity_poly.pdbx_seq_one_letter_code
_entity_poly.pdbx_strand_id
1 'polypeptide(L)'
;MRNNAAYLPENPIVYIIFPESIHNRASFLYICKIKSIINRSKTVNFMINTKALLEPMGSWAWWRSWIQLFVGCAIMGSGFVFFINPYNFVPGGVYGAGIVLHNIFPSIQVGTFGYMFDVPLMITAVLVFGGQFGARTVVAALFTPGFMNILTRLVYSDAAFTADGINLDPALLLGGSLNLSNDLLLTCIIGAVVIGVGQGMVVRTQATTGGTDIIAMLLQKYAGIKFSTGIFLADCVVILSGLVVIGFGLGTGDSSGSGWVLTFYSLILIFLASRVVARVIDGASYDKLLFIISDENEKLRTFILEDLERSATFIKARGMYSEEEKDMIFLVVDRKEVHAVQRKVQEIDPKAFFVVTDAYDTYGEGFKPFPEAGAIQAQ
;
A
#
# COMPACT_ATOMS: atom_id res chain seq x y z
N MET A 1 56.09 13.57 20.39
CA MET A 1 54.97 14.50 20.26
C MET A 1 54.24 14.19 18.94
N ARG A 2 53.23 13.38 18.97
CA ARG A 2 52.35 13.08 17.83
C ARG A 2 50.90 13.12 18.33
N ASN A 3 50.13 14.08 17.83
CA ASN A 3 48.70 14.22 18.07
C ASN A 3 47.95 13.07 17.40
N ASN A 4 47.32 12.23 18.17
CA ASN A 4 46.27 11.34 17.71
C ASN A 4 44.91 11.99 18.00
N ALA A 5 44.31 12.60 17.01
CA ALA A 5 42.90 12.98 17.04
C ALA A 5 42.07 11.71 16.83
N ALA A 6 41.37 11.28 17.88
CA ALA A 6 40.46 10.18 17.82
C ALA A 6 39.15 10.63 17.16
N TYR A 7 38.77 10.00 16.04
CA TYR A 7 37.46 10.11 15.45
C TYR A 7 36.44 9.43 16.39
N LEU A 8 35.49 10.22 16.90
CA LEU A 8 34.32 9.70 17.59
C LEU A 8 33.23 9.41 16.55
N PRO A 9 32.59 8.24 16.54
CA PRO A 9 31.47 7.99 15.66
C PRO A 9 30.19 8.67 16.15
N GLU A 10 29.47 9.33 15.24
CA GLU A 10 28.29 10.17 15.48
C GLU A 10 26.99 9.41 15.78
N ASN A 11 26.99 8.14 16.14
CA ASN A 11 25.75 7.46 16.51
C ASN A 11 25.92 6.65 17.81
N PRO A 12 25.28 7.05 18.91
CA PRO A 12 25.24 6.21 20.10
C PRO A 12 24.20 5.11 19.94
N ILE A 13 24.64 3.89 19.62
CA ILE A 13 23.83 2.68 19.80
C ILE A 13 23.71 2.47 21.32
N VAL A 14 22.50 2.62 21.85
CA VAL A 14 22.21 2.37 23.26
C VAL A 14 22.04 0.86 23.48
N TYR A 15 23.05 0.20 24.00
CA TYR A 15 22.92 -1.14 24.57
C TYR A 15 22.28 -1.01 25.96
N ILE A 16 21.06 -1.54 26.12
CA ILE A 16 20.46 -1.72 27.43
C ILE A 16 21.01 -3.03 28.02
N ILE A 17 22.05 -2.90 28.84
CA ILE A 17 22.49 -3.98 29.73
C ILE A 17 21.82 -3.71 31.08
N PHE A 18 20.96 -4.61 31.53
CA PHE A 18 20.42 -4.62 32.88
C PHE A 18 21.43 -5.24 33.81
N PRO A 19 21.94 -4.55 34.83
CA PRO A 19 22.46 -5.19 36.02
C PRO A 19 21.40 -5.12 37.13
N GLU A 20 21.07 -6.28 37.65
CA GLU A 20 20.39 -6.40 38.94
C GLU A 20 21.19 -5.70 40.03
N SER A 21 20.49 -5.01 40.93
CA SER A 21 20.98 -4.30 42.11
C SER A 21 21.65 -2.93 41.88
N ILE A 22 20.84 -1.88 41.88
CA ILE A 22 21.19 -0.60 42.54
C ILE A 22 19.89 0.18 42.81
N HIS A 23 19.57 0.29 44.07
CA HIS A 23 18.50 1.16 44.59
C HIS A 23 18.95 2.63 44.56
N ASN A 24 18.06 3.51 44.07
CA ASN A 24 17.98 4.95 44.37
C ASN A 24 18.81 6.01 43.62
N ARG A 25 19.72 5.71 42.72
CA ARG A 25 20.32 6.76 41.85
C ARG A 25 19.92 6.63 40.35
N ALA A 26 19.50 5.47 39.93
CA ALA A 26 19.12 5.20 38.54
C ALA A 26 17.80 5.86 38.15
N SER A 27 16.85 6.01 39.05
CA SER A 27 15.56 6.66 38.79
C SER A 27 15.69 8.13 38.47
N PHE A 28 16.64 8.84 39.10
CA PHE A 28 16.84 10.27 38.85
C PHE A 28 17.54 10.53 37.51
N LEU A 29 18.50 9.69 37.12
CA LEU A 29 19.16 9.76 35.82
C LEU A 29 18.22 9.35 34.68
N TYR A 30 17.30 8.39 34.93
CA TYR A 30 16.29 7.99 33.97
C TYR A 30 15.28 9.10 33.70
N ILE A 31 14.83 9.79 34.74
CA ILE A 31 13.91 10.93 34.63
C ILE A 31 14.58 12.13 33.95
N CYS A 32 15.85 12.41 34.25
CA CYS A 32 16.62 13.45 33.55
C CYS A 32 16.85 13.13 32.08
N LYS A 33 17.08 11.86 31.73
CA LYS A 33 17.27 11.42 30.35
C LYS A 33 15.97 11.41 29.56
N ILE A 34 14.85 11.02 30.17
CA ILE A 34 13.50 11.14 29.59
C ILE A 34 13.15 12.62 29.40
N LYS A 35 13.45 13.50 30.35
CA LYS A 35 13.23 14.95 30.24
C LYS A 35 14.09 15.60 29.15
N SER A 36 15.30 15.11 28.93
CA SER A 36 16.19 15.52 27.82
C SER A 36 15.66 15.03 26.46
N ILE A 37 15.12 13.82 26.39
CA ILE A 37 14.49 13.25 25.16
C ILE A 37 13.19 13.98 24.86
N ILE A 38 12.37 14.27 25.87
CA ILE A 38 11.13 15.04 25.72
C ILE A 38 11.41 16.50 25.36
N ASN A 39 12.46 17.12 25.89
CA ASN A 39 12.86 18.48 25.50
C ASN A 39 13.52 18.56 24.12
N ARG A 40 14.19 17.50 23.64
CA ARG A 40 14.64 17.40 22.24
C ARG A 40 13.47 17.18 21.28
N SER A 41 12.40 16.53 21.70
CA SER A 41 11.19 16.36 20.87
C SER A 41 10.33 17.63 20.81
N LYS A 42 10.48 18.57 21.75
CA LYS A 42 9.75 19.87 21.75
C LYS A 42 10.36 20.94 20.86
N THR A 43 11.57 20.76 20.35
CA THR A 43 12.18 21.59 19.30
C THR A 43 12.29 20.84 17.98
N VAL A 44 11.36 19.96 17.66
CA VAL A 44 11.13 19.62 16.27
C VAL A 44 10.51 20.85 15.63
N ASN A 45 11.36 21.69 15.07
CA ASN A 45 10.95 22.71 14.14
C ASN A 45 10.02 22.06 13.12
N PHE A 46 8.76 22.43 13.16
CA PHE A 46 7.77 22.19 12.14
C PHE A 46 8.15 23.07 10.92
N MET A 47 9.36 22.92 10.46
CA MET A 47 9.76 23.35 9.14
C MET A 47 9.46 22.15 8.23
N ILE A 48 8.28 22.20 7.60
CA ILE A 48 8.09 21.52 6.32
C ILE A 48 9.35 21.89 5.54
N ASN A 49 10.20 20.92 5.27
CA ASN A 49 11.42 21.16 4.52
C ASN A 49 10.99 21.50 3.08
N THR A 50 10.64 22.77 2.87
CA THR A 50 10.17 23.32 1.59
C THR A 50 11.23 23.14 0.50
N LYS A 51 12.53 23.02 0.87
CA LYS A 51 13.60 22.69 -0.08
C LYS A 51 13.49 21.28 -0.63
N ALA A 52 13.16 20.27 0.20
CA ALA A 52 12.95 18.91 -0.28
C ALA A 52 11.69 18.78 -1.18
N LEU A 53 10.73 19.69 -1.04
CA LEU A 53 9.55 19.79 -1.92
C LEU A 53 9.87 20.48 -3.25
N LEU A 54 10.83 21.41 -3.27
CA LEU A 54 11.10 22.29 -4.42
C LEU A 54 12.26 21.80 -5.30
N GLU A 55 13.25 21.10 -4.73
CA GLU A 55 14.42 20.63 -5.50
C GLU A 55 14.13 19.66 -6.66
N PRO A 56 13.12 18.77 -6.60
CA PRO A 56 12.80 17.89 -7.72
C PRO A 56 11.76 18.43 -8.70
N MET A 57 11.24 19.65 -8.54
CA MET A 57 10.15 20.17 -9.41
C MET A 57 10.55 20.30 -10.89
N GLY A 58 11.83 20.28 -11.23
CA GLY A 58 12.33 20.26 -12.60
C GLY A 58 12.43 18.88 -13.24
N SER A 59 12.24 17.77 -12.49
CA SER A 59 12.42 16.44 -13.05
C SER A 59 11.10 15.86 -13.57
N TRP A 60 11.17 15.20 -14.75
CA TRP A 60 10.02 14.48 -15.31
C TRP A 60 9.47 13.39 -14.36
N ALA A 61 10.35 12.76 -13.58
CA ALA A 61 9.97 11.74 -12.59
C ALA A 61 9.06 12.31 -11.50
N TRP A 62 9.31 13.54 -11.04
CA TRP A 62 8.46 14.23 -10.06
C TRP A 62 7.05 14.48 -10.61
N TRP A 63 6.94 15.05 -11.82
CA TRP A 63 5.64 15.31 -12.47
C TRP A 63 4.87 14.02 -12.73
N ARG A 64 5.54 12.98 -13.21
CA ARG A 64 4.95 11.65 -13.43
C ARG A 64 4.32 11.09 -12.15
N SER A 65 4.99 11.23 -10.99
CA SER A 65 4.47 10.75 -9.71
C SER A 65 3.21 11.50 -9.29
N TRP A 66 3.16 12.82 -9.48
CA TRP A 66 1.97 13.61 -9.15
C TRP A 66 0.81 13.32 -10.10
N ILE A 67 1.05 13.21 -11.39
CA ILE A 67 0.03 12.82 -12.38
C ILE A 67 -0.52 11.44 -12.01
N GLN A 68 0.35 10.48 -11.70
CA GLN A 68 -0.07 9.14 -11.28
C GLN A 68 -0.93 9.17 -10.01
N LEU A 69 -0.60 10.03 -9.05
CA LEU A 69 -1.37 10.24 -7.83
C LEU A 69 -2.79 10.73 -8.14
N PHE A 70 -2.92 11.84 -8.90
CA PHE A 70 -4.22 12.42 -9.23
C PHE A 70 -5.07 11.47 -10.08
N VAL A 71 -4.47 10.79 -11.06
CA VAL A 71 -5.16 9.79 -11.89
C VAL A 71 -5.62 8.62 -11.02
N GLY A 72 -4.78 8.13 -10.11
CA GLY A 72 -5.15 7.07 -9.16
C GLY A 72 -6.32 7.47 -8.28
N CYS A 73 -6.29 8.67 -7.68
CA CYS A 73 -7.38 9.20 -6.87
C CYS A 73 -8.68 9.37 -7.69
N ALA A 74 -8.57 9.85 -8.93
CA ALA A 74 -9.74 10.03 -9.81
C ALA A 74 -10.36 8.68 -10.21
N ILE A 75 -9.55 7.68 -10.56
CA ILE A 75 -10.03 6.32 -10.85
C ILE A 75 -10.72 5.72 -9.62
N MET A 76 -10.08 5.81 -8.44
CA MET A 76 -10.65 5.32 -7.19
C MET A 76 -11.98 6.00 -6.87
N GLY A 77 -12.01 7.34 -6.90
CA GLY A 77 -13.23 8.12 -6.65
C GLY A 77 -14.35 7.81 -7.64
N SER A 78 -14.02 7.58 -8.92
CA SER A 78 -14.97 7.13 -9.93
C SER A 78 -15.54 5.75 -9.60
N GLY A 79 -14.70 4.82 -9.14
CA GLY A 79 -15.14 3.49 -8.68
C GLY A 79 -16.18 3.60 -7.57
N PHE A 80 -15.97 4.48 -6.59
CA PHE A 80 -16.93 4.72 -5.52
C PHE A 80 -18.23 5.31 -6.05
N VAL A 81 -18.19 6.35 -6.87
CA VAL A 81 -19.39 7.06 -7.33
C VAL A 81 -20.24 6.22 -8.28
N PHE A 82 -19.63 5.43 -9.17
CA PHE A 82 -20.36 4.65 -10.17
C PHE A 82 -20.77 3.26 -9.71
N PHE A 83 -19.95 2.58 -8.88
CA PHE A 83 -20.14 1.15 -8.63
C PHE A 83 -20.34 0.80 -7.14
N ILE A 84 -20.05 1.68 -6.21
CA ILE A 84 -20.15 1.36 -4.79
C ILE A 84 -21.30 2.10 -4.14
N ASN A 85 -21.29 3.44 -4.18
CA ASN A 85 -22.28 4.27 -3.50
C ASN A 85 -23.72 3.96 -3.92
N PRO A 86 -24.04 3.79 -5.25
CA PRO A 86 -25.40 3.54 -5.70
C PRO A 86 -25.98 2.23 -5.18
N TYR A 87 -25.12 1.25 -4.88
CA TYR A 87 -25.53 -0.10 -4.50
C TYR A 87 -25.35 -0.38 -3.01
N ASN A 88 -24.98 0.63 -2.22
CA ASN A 88 -24.76 0.53 -0.77
C ASN A 88 -23.76 -0.56 -0.38
N PHE A 89 -22.76 -0.85 -1.23
CA PHE A 89 -21.66 -1.71 -0.84
C PHE A 89 -20.79 -1.00 0.18
N VAL A 90 -20.32 -1.73 1.19
CA VAL A 90 -19.44 -1.21 2.23
C VAL A 90 -18.03 -1.81 2.06
N PRO A 91 -17.15 -1.17 1.25
CA PRO A 91 -15.86 -1.75 0.90
C PRO A 91 -14.81 -1.68 2.02
N GLY A 92 -15.20 -1.34 3.25
CA GLY A 92 -14.26 -1.01 4.31
C GLY A 92 -13.72 0.42 4.15
N GLY A 93 -12.70 0.75 4.93
CA GLY A 93 -12.10 2.07 4.86
C GLY A 93 -13.00 3.19 5.38
N VAL A 94 -12.47 4.40 5.34
CA VAL A 94 -13.21 5.61 5.74
C VAL A 94 -14.38 5.88 4.80
N TYR A 95 -14.24 5.60 3.53
CA TYR A 95 -15.34 5.77 2.58
C TYR A 95 -16.46 4.75 2.77
N GLY A 96 -16.12 3.52 3.18
CA GLY A 96 -17.11 2.53 3.61
C GLY A 96 -17.87 2.99 4.85
N ALA A 97 -17.18 3.54 5.85
CA ALA A 97 -17.81 4.18 7.00
C ALA A 97 -18.68 5.37 6.59
N GLY A 98 -18.23 6.15 5.59
CA GLY A 98 -18.99 7.24 4.99
C GLY A 98 -20.31 6.78 4.36
N ILE A 99 -20.34 5.62 3.69
CA ILE A 99 -21.56 5.03 3.12
C ILE A 99 -22.53 4.62 4.25
N VAL A 100 -22.02 3.98 5.30
CA VAL A 100 -22.82 3.61 6.47
C VAL A 100 -23.45 4.82 7.12
N LEU A 101 -22.69 5.91 7.30
CA LEU A 101 -23.20 7.16 7.86
C LEU A 101 -24.14 7.89 6.90
N HIS A 102 -23.92 7.82 5.59
CA HIS A 102 -24.86 8.37 4.61
C HIS A 102 -26.24 7.71 4.67
N ASN A 103 -26.30 6.42 4.95
CA ASN A 103 -27.56 5.71 5.18
C ASN A 103 -28.31 6.19 6.44
N ILE A 104 -27.58 6.73 7.45
CA ILE A 104 -28.17 7.32 8.67
C ILE A 104 -28.52 8.80 8.43
N PHE A 105 -27.65 9.52 7.71
CA PHE A 105 -27.75 10.96 7.45
C PHE A 105 -27.68 11.25 5.92
N PRO A 106 -28.77 11.04 5.18
CA PRO A 106 -28.78 11.17 3.71
C PRO A 106 -28.50 12.59 3.19
N SER A 107 -28.60 13.60 4.04
CA SER A 107 -28.31 14.99 3.68
C SER A 107 -26.82 15.27 3.43
N ILE A 108 -25.92 14.40 3.85
CA ILE A 108 -24.47 14.60 3.75
C ILE A 108 -23.90 13.61 2.73
N GLN A 109 -23.11 14.10 1.77
CA GLN A 109 -22.45 13.25 0.78
C GLN A 109 -21.40 12.33 1.40
N VAL A 110 -21.22 11.13 0.84
CA VAL A 110 -20.22 10.13 1.26
C VAL A 110 -18.81 10.71 1.31
N GLY A 111 -18.41 11.51 0.30
CA GLY A 111 -17.12 12.16 0.29
C GLY A 111 -16.95 13.20 1.41
N THR A 112 -18.03 13.83 1.86
CA THR A 112 -18.00 14.79 3.00
C THR A 112 -17.72 14.05 4.31
N PHE A 113 -18.30 12.86 4.52
CA PHE A 113 -17.94 11.99 5.64
C PHE A 113 -16.47 11.55 5.56
N GLY A 114 -15.96 11.31 4.33
CA GLY A 114 -14.52 11.09 4.11
C GLY A 114 -13.67 12.17 4.75
N TYR A 115 -13.98 13.45 4.51
CA TYR A 115 -13.25 14.55 5.16
C TYR A 115 -13.36 14.54 6.68
N MET A 116 -14.53 14.22 7.23
CA MET A 116 -14.72 14.19 8.69
C MET A 116 -13.80 13.17 9.38
N PHE A 117 -13.47 12.08 8.72
CA PHE A 117 -12.56 11.06 9.26
C PHE A 117 -11.11 11.32 8.85
N ASP A 118 -10.87 11.64 7.58
CA ASP A 118 -9.51 11.79 7.06
C ASP A 118 -8.77 12.96 7.70
N VAL A 119 -9.44 14.10 7.95
CA VAL A 119 -8.77 15.27 8.55
C VAL A 119 -8.26 14.97 9.97
N PRO A 120 -9.06 14.44 10.92
CA PRO A 120 -8.55 14.07 12.23
C PRO A 120 -7.48 12.98 12.20
N LEU A 121 -7.66 11.96 11.34
CA LEU A 121 -6.68 10.88 11.19
C LEU A 121 -5.36 11.41 10.62
N MET A 122 -5.43 12.32 9.64
CA MET A 122 -4.26 12.97 9.06
C MET A 122 -3.52 13.83 10.08
N ILE A 123 -4.24 14.62 10.89
CA ILE A 123 -3.64 15.39 11.98
C ILE A 123 -2.92 14.45 12.95
N THR A 124 -3.58 13.35 13.34
CA THR A 124 -2.99 12.35 14.22
C THR A 124 -1.75 11.72 13.59
N ALA A 125 -1.79 11.37 12.31
CA ALA A 125 -0.65 10.81 11.59
C ALA A 125 0.53 11.79 11.52
N VAL A 126 0.30 13.06 11.23
CA VAL A 126 1.35 14.10 11.24
C VAL A 126 1.96 14.26 12.63
N LEU A 127 1.15 14.23 13.69
CA LEU A 127 1.65 14.33 15.07
C LEU A 127 2.47 13.10 15.48
N VAL A 128 2.09 11.90 15.02
CA VAL A 128 2.71 10.63 15.40
C VAL A 128 3.94 10.31 14.55
N PHE A 129 3.85 10.52 13.25
CA PHE A 129 4.89 10.17 12.27
C PHE A 129 5.75 11.38 11.86
N GLY A 130 5.32 12.61 12.17
CA GLY A 130 6.07 13.83 11.87
C GLY A 130 6.22 14.08 10.37
N GLY A 131 7.39 14.62 9.97
CA GLY A 131 7.68 14.97 8.57
C GLY A 131 7.83 13.77 7.61
N GLN A 132 7.76 12.53 8.12
CA GLN A 132 7.72 11.33 7.29
C GLN A 132 6.36 11.13 6.61
N PHE A 133 5.32 11.79 7.12
CA PHE A 133 4.00 11.76 6.51
C PHE A 133 3.99 12.72 5.31
N GLY A 134 4.16 12.17 4.13
CA GLY A 134 4.47 12.93 2.92
C GLY A 134 3.34 13.85 2.45
N ALA A 135 3.71 14.99 1.86
CA ALA A 135 2.77 15.95 1.27
C ALA A 135 1.81 15.30 0.25
N ARG A 136 2.25 14.24 -0.43
CA ARG A 136 1.42 13.48 -1.38
C ARG A 136 0.22 12.83 -0.72
N THR A 137 0.38 12.27 0.48
CA THR A 137 -0.72 11.68 1.25
C THR A 137 -1.74 12.72 1.66
N VAL A 138 -1.28 13.90 2.13
CA VAL A 138 -2.16 15.02 2.47
C VAL A 138 -2.99 15.45 1.26
N VAL A 139 -2.34 15.61 0.11
CA VAL A 139 -3.02 16.00 -1.14
C VAL A 139 -4.00 14.91 -1.59
N ALA A 140 -3.63 13.64 -1.55
CA ALA A 140 -4.51 12.54 -1.93
C ALA A 140 -5.76 12.45 -1.03
N ALA A 141 -5.57 12.55 0.30
CA ALA A 141 -6.66 12.52 1.28
C ALA A 141 -7.64 13.69 1.14
N LEU A 142 -7.16 14.85 0.69
CA LEU A 142 -8.03 16.01 0.43
C LEU A 142 -8.67 15.96 -0.96
N PHE A 143 -7.94 15.50 -1.97
CA PHE A 143 -8.40 15.47 -3.34
C PHE A 143 -9.48 14.41 -3.57
N THR A 144 -9.31 13.20 -3.02
CA THR A 144 -10.22 12.07 -3.31
C THR A 144 -11.67 12.34 -2.90
N PRO A 145 -11.99 12.74 -1.65
CA PRO A 145 -13.37 13.02 -1.27
C PRO A 145 -13.94 14.25 -1.98
N GLY A 146 -13.12 15.27 -2.27
CA GLY A 146 -13.53 16.42 -3.05
C GLY A 146 -13.93 16.03 -4.47
N PHE A 147 -13.12 15.22 -5.12
CA PHE A 147 -13.40 14.69 -6.45
C PHE A 147 -14.67 13.84 -6.44
N MET A 148 -14.87 12.97 -5.45
CA MET A 148 -16.10 12.19 -5.30
C MET A 148 -17.34 13.09 -5.19
N ASN A 149 -17.30 14.14 -4.37
CA ASN A 149 -18.43 15.05 -4.20
C ASN A 149 -18.75 15.83 -5.50
N ILE A 150 -17.71 16.30 -6.20
CA ILE A 150 -17.88 16.98 -7.49
C ILE A 150 -18.46 16.02 -8.53
N LEU A 151 -17.88 14.81 -8.64
CA LEU A 151 -18.32 13.81 -9.60
C LEU A 151 -19.76 13.37 -9.32
N THR A 152 -20.16 13.17 -8.07
CA THR A 152 -21.55 12.86 -7.68
C THR A 152 -22.50 13.93 -8.21
N ARG A 153 -22.16 15.22 -8.04
CA ARG A 153 -23.00 16.31 -8.55
C ARG A 153 -23.09 16.39 -10.08
N LEU A 154 -22.03 15.97 -10.78
CA LEU A 154 -21.98 15.98 -12.24
C LEU A 154 -22.76 14.83 -12.89
N VAL A 155 -22.77 13.67 -12.18
CA VAL A 155 -23.24 12.41 -12.77
C VAL A 155 -24.68 12.08 -12.38
N TYR A 156 -25.14 12.53 -11.22
CA TYR A 156 -26.51 12.35 -10.79
C TYR A 156 -27.42 13.50 -11.29
N SER A 157 -28.63 13.15 -11.67
CA SER A 157 -29.65 14.14 -12.06
C SER A 157 -30.07 15.00 -10.85
N ASP A 158 -30.61 16.20 -11.11
CA ASP A 158 -31.07 17.10 -10.05
C ASP A 158 -32.14 16.43 -9.15
N ALA A 159 -32.87 15.45 -9.66
CA ALA A 159 -33.85 14.67 -8.90
C ALA A 159 -33.21 13.87 -7.73
N ALA A 160 -31.89 13.61 -7.78
CA ALA A 160 -31.19 12.96 -6.69
C ALA A 160 -30.98 13.89 -5.47
N PHE A 161 -31.02 15.21 -5.67
CA PHE A 161 -30.76 16.22 -4.64
C PHE A 161 -32.09 16.81 -4.16
N THR A 162 -32.71 16.16 -3.16
CA THR A 162 -33.98 16.59 -2.57
C THR A 162 -33.75 17.38 -1.27
N ALA A 163 -34.81 18.04 -0.78
CA ALA A 163 -34.76 18.75 0.50
C ALA A 163 -34.53 17.80 1.68
N ASP A 164 -34.95 16.56 1.55
CA ASP A 164 -34.83 15.52 2.60
C ASP A 164 -33.47 14.81 2.58
N GLY A 165 -32.71 14.98 1.51
CA GLY A 165 -31.37 14.36 1.40
C GLY A 165 -30.92 14.09 -0.03
N ILE A 166 -29.82 13.37 -0.15
CA ILE A 166 -29.21 12.98 -1.42
C ILE A 166 -29.53 11.50 -1.66
N ASN A 167 -30.29 11.23 -2.70
CA ASN A 167 -30.65 9.88 -3.13
C ASN A 167 -29.63 9.37 -4.17
N LEU A 168 -28.81 8.40 -3.79
CA LEU A 168 -27.81 7.78 -4.66
C LEU A 168 -28.35 6.56 -5.41
N ASP A 169 -29.62 6.56 -5.82
CA ASP A 169 -30.24 5.48 -6.56
C ASP A 169 -29.56 5.29 -7.94
N PRO A 170 -29.18 4.06 -8.33
CA PRO A 170 -28.66 3.74 -9.66
C PRO A 170 -29.54 4.21 -10.83
N ALA A 171 -30.85 4.31 -10.61
CA ALA A 171 -31.79 4.81 -11.63
C ALA A 171 -31.61 6.31 -11.96
N LEU A 172 -31.02 7.07 -11.04
CA LEU A 172 -30.70 8.50 -11.20
C LEU A 172 -29.30 8.77 -11.73
N LEU A 173 -28.48 7.73 -11.81
CA LEU A 173 -27.09 7.76 -12.27
C LEU A 173 -27.10 7.86 -13.81
N LEU A 174 -26.54 8.93 -14.39
CA LEU A 174 -26.50 9.18 -15.85
C LEU A 174 -27.87 9.00 -16.52
N GLY A 175 -28.95 9.42 -15.85
CA GLY A 175 -30.31 9.23 -16.34
C GLY A 175 -30.72 7.76 -16.45
N GLY A 176 -30.18 6.87 -15.64
CA GLY A 176 -30.47 5.43 -15.60
C GLY A 176 -29.69 4.60 -16.63
N SER A 177 -28.82 5.21 -17.43
CA SER A 177 -28.06 4.50 -18.48
C SER A 177 -27.08 3.48 -17.91
N LEU A 178 -26.62 3.65 -16.67
CA LEU A 178 -25.68 2.76 -15.96
C LEU A 178 -26.36 2.07 -14.76
N ASN A 179 -27.56 1.54 -14.96
CA ASN A 179 -28.25 0.80 -13.90
C ASN A 179 -27.92 -0.70 -13.98
N LEU A 180 -27.06 -1.16 -13.06
CA LEU A 180 -26.62 -2.56 -12.91
C LEU A 180 -27.29 -3.24 -11.70
N SER A 181 -28.43 -2.77 -11.24
CA SER A 181 -29.14 -3.31 -10.06
C SER A 181 -29.51 -4.79 -10.22
N ASN A 182 -29.66 -5.27 -11.45
CA ASN A 182 -29.96 -6.66 -11.75
C ASN A 182 -28.74 -7.58 -11.61
N ASP A 183 -27.51 -7.02 -11.66
CA ASP A 183 -26.25 -7.77 -11.68
C ASP A 183 -25.29 -7.26 -10.59
N LEU A 184 -25.71 -7.35 -9.32
CA LEU A 184 -24.94 -6.86 -8.17
C LEU A 184 -23.54 -7.49 -8.08
N LEU A 185 -23.41 -8.77 -8.46
CA LEU A 185 -22.10 -9.42 -8.47
C LEU A 185 -21.16 -8.80 -9.50
N LEU A 186 -21.64 -8.54 -10.70
CA LEU A 186 -20.88 -7.87 -11.75
C LEU A 186 -20.45 -6.47 -11.32
N THR A 187 -21.36 -5.71 -10.73
CA THR A 187 -21.09 -4.37 -10.18
C THR A 187 -20.02 -4.40 -9.10
N CYS A 188 -20.10 -5.38 -8.19
CA CYS A 188 -19.12 -5.62 -7.14
C CYS A 188 -17.73 -5.90 -7.73
N ILE A 189 -17.62 -6.77 -8.72
CA ILE A 189 -16.35 -7.13 -9.36
C ILE A 189 -15.74 -5.92 -10.08
N ILE A 190 -16.53 -5.21 -10.89
CA ILE A 190 -16.04 -4.02 -11.61
C ILE A 190 -15.60 -2.96 -10.61
N GLY A 191 -16.43 -2.67 -9.59
CA GLY A 191 -16.10 -1.72 -8.54
C GLY A 191 -14.81 -2.06 -7.82
N ALA A 192 -14.62 -3.33 -7.44
CA ALA A 192 -13.40 -3.82 -6.80
C ALA A 192 -12.15 -3.63 -7.68
N VAL A 193 -12.26 -3.92 -8.98
CA VAL A 193 -11.15 -3.73 -9.93
C VAL A 193 -10.82 -2.23 -10.08
N VAL A 194 -11.81 -1.38 -10.31
CA VAL A 194 -11.59 0.05 -10.52
C VAL A 194 -10.99 0.70 -9.28
N ILE A 195 -11.56 0.43 -8.09
CA ILE A 195 -11.03 0.96 -6.83
C ILE A 195 -9.63 0.41 -6.58
N GLY A 196 -9.42 -0.89 -6.76
CA GLY A 196 -8.12 -1.52 -6.52
C GLY A 196 -7.01 -0.98 -7.44
N VAL A 197 -7.31 -0.71 -8.72
CA VAL A 197 -6.37 -0.05 -9.64
C VAL A 197 -6.05 1.36 -9.17
N GLY A 198 -7.05 2.17 -8.84
CA GLY A 198 -6.86 3.54 -8.37
C GLY A 198 -6.03 3.60 -7.10
N GLN A 199 -6.39 2.80 -6.07
CA GLN A 199 -5.68 2.72 -4.81
C GLN A 199 -4.25 2.23 -5.00
N GLY A 200 -4.03 1.18 -5.80
CA GLY A 200 -2.70 0.67 -6.10
C GLY A 200 -1.80 1.69 -6.80
N MET A 201 -2.37 2.53 -7.70
CA MET A 201 -1.65 3.63 -8.33
C MET A 201 -1.22 4.69 -7.31
N VAL A 202 -2.08 5.04 -6.35
CA VAL A 202 -1.76 5.98 -5.27
C VAL A 202 -0.63 5.43 -4.41
N VAL A 203 -0.73 4.18 -3.95
CA VAL A 203 0.28 3.54 -3.09
C VAL A 203 1.65 3.45 -3.79
N ARG A 204 1.69 3.20 -5.10
CA ARG A 204 2.95 3.23 -5.88
C ARG A 204 3.66 4.59 -5.85
N THR A 205 2.96 5.68 -5.59
CA THR A 205 3.58 7.00 -5.41
C THR A 205 4.07 7.25 -3.98
N GLN A 206 4.09 6.21 -3.15
CA GLN A 206 4.41 6.30 -1.73
C GLN A 206 3.46 7.24 -0.97
N ALA A 207 2.20 7.23 -1.35
CA ALA A 207 1.12 7.98 -0.70
C ALA A 207 -0.02 7.03 -0.33
N THR A 208 -0.87 7.46 0.59
CA THR A 208 -2.15 6.81 0.89
C THR A 208 -3.28 7.80 0.69
N THR A 209 -4.49 7.32 0.50
CA THR A 209 -5.67 8.18 0.43
C THR A 209 -6.20 8.58 1.80
N GLY A 210 -5.43 8.30 2.86
CA GLY A 210 -5.87 8.52 4.25
C GLY A 210 -6.64 7.32 4.80
N GLY A 211 -7.58 7.59 5.71
CA GLY A 211 -8.52 6.58 6.16
C GLY A 211 -7.92 5.50 7.06
N THR A 212 -8.43 4.28 6.88
CA THR A 212 -8.02 3.10 7.65
C THR A 212 -6.55 2.73 7.48
N ASP A 213 -5.90 3.15 6.40
CA ASP A 213 -4.46 2.98 6.20
C ASP A 213 -3.67 3.66 7.33
N ILE A 214 -4.12 4.87 7.76
CA ILE A 214 -3.51 5.58 8.90
C ILE A 214 -3.71 4.80 10.19
N ILE A 215 -4.90 4.23 10.39
CA ILE A 215 -5.19 3.37 11.55
C ILE A 215 -4.27 2.16 11.55
N ALA A 216 -4.08 1.51 10.40
CA ALA A 216 -3.17 0.38 10.25
C ALA A 216 -1.71 0.75 10.57
N MET A 217 -1.25 1.93 10.11
CA MET A 217 0.07 2.45 10.47
C MET A 217 0.22 2.71 11.96
N LEU A 218 -0.82 3.23 12.63
CA LEU A 218 -0.83 3.43 14.08
C LEU A 218 -0.79 2.09 14.83
N LEU A 219 -1.58 1.09 14.40
CA LEU A 219 -1.57 -0.26 14.95
C LEU A 219 -0.20 -0.94 14.76
N GLN A 220 0.43 -0.75 13.60
CA GLN A 220 1.78 -1.25 13.37
C GLN A 220 2.79 -0.61 14.34
N LYS A 221 2.73 0.71 14.53
CA LYS A 221 3.68 1.44 15.36
C LYS A 221 3.53 1.12 16.86
N TYR A 222 2.28 1.05 17.37
CA TYR A 222 2.01 0.92 18.80
C TYR A 222 1.74 -0.51 19.25
N ALA A 223 1.11 -1.32 18.40
CA ALA A 223 0.75 -2.70 18.73
C ALA A 223 1.63 -3.75 18.05
N GLY A 224 2.57 -3.34 17.16
CA GLY A 224 3.43 -4.26 16.43
C GLY A 224 2.69 -5.15 15.42
N ILE A 225 1.44 -4.82 15.09
CA ILE A 225 0.62 -5.59 14.14
C ILE A 225 1.10 -5.28 12.73
N LYS A 226 1.22 -6.31 11.89
CA LYS A 226 1.59 -6.11 10.48
C LYS A 226 0.58 -5.17 9.81
N PHE A 227 1.06 -4.24 8.98
CA PHE A 227 0.25 -3.24 8.30
C PHE A 227 -0.97 -3.85 7.57
N SER A 228 -0.77 -4.91 6.79
CA SER A 228 -1.85 -5.62 6.09
C SER A 228 -2.92 -6.19 7.01
N THR A 229 -2.51 -6.71 8.17
CA THR A 229 -3.45 -7.20 9.20
C THR A 229 -4.20 -6.04 9.86
N GLY A 230 -3.52 -4.91 10.06
CA GLY A 230 -4.13 -3.67 10.59
C GLY A 230 -5.22 -3.13 9.68
N ILE A 231 -4.99 -3.06 8.37
CA ILE A 231 -6.01 -2.67 7.37
C ILE A 231 -7.19 -3.64 7.43
N PHE A 232 -6.93 -4.93 7.35
CA PHE A 232 -7.98 -5.95 7.37
C PHE A 232 -8.86 -5.84 8.63
N LEU A 233 -8.27 -5.66 9.81
CA LEU A 233 -9.03 -5.49 11.06
C LEU A 233 -9.90 -4.23 11.05
N ALA A 234 -9.34 -3.10 10.62
CA ALA A 234 -10.07 -1.84 10.53
C ALA A 234 -11.25 -1.94 9.54
N ASP A 235 -11.02 -2.55 8.38
CA ASP A 235 -12.05 -2.75 7.37
C ASP A 235 -13.14 -3.73 7.83
N CYS A 236 -12.79 -4.80 8.54
CA CYS A 236 -13.77 -5.69 9.15
C CYS A 236 -14.72 -4.96 10.10
N VAL A 237 -14.21 -4.04 10.94
CA VAL A 237 -15.05 -3.24 11.84
C VAL A 237 -16.04 -2.38 11.04
N VAL A 238 -15.59 -1.76 9.96
CA VAL A 238 -16.43 -0.94 9.09
C VAL A 238 -17.52 -1.78 8.41
N ILE A 239 -17.18 -2.96 7.89
CA ILE A 239 -18.15 -3.86 7.24
C ILE A 239 -19.19 -4.35 8.26
N LEU A 240 -18.76 -4.73 9.46
CA LEU A 240 -19.69 -5.15 10.52
C LEU A 240 -20.62 -4.01 10.94
N SER A 241 -20.13 -2.77 10.98
CA SER A 241 -20.99 -1.60 11.21
C SER A 241 -22.00 -1.41 10.08
N GLY A 242 -21.58 -1.64 8.83
CA GLY A 242 -22.47 -1.64 7.66
C GLY A 242 -23.55 -2.70 7.73
N LEU A 243 -23.22 -3.90 8.19
CA LEU A 243 -24.19 -4.97 8.43
C LEU A 243 -25.25 -4.53 9.47
N VAL A 244 -24.81 -3.90 10.56
CA VAL A 244 -25.72 -3.44 11.61
C VAL A 244 -26.65 -2.32 11.10
N VAL A 245 -26.12 -1.35 10.38
CA VAL A 245 -26.88 -0.18 9.93
C VAL A 245 -27.75 -0.50 8.72
N ILE A 246 -27.14 -1.07 7.67
CA ILE A 246 -27.82 -1.34 6.39
C ILE A 246 -28.54 -2.70 6.46
N GLY A 247 -27.88 -3.70 7.04
CA GLY A 247 -28.42 -5.06 7.09
C GLY A 247 -29.60 -5.25 8.03
N PHE A 248 -29.56 -4.63 9.21
CA PHE A 248 -30.64 -4.70 10.20
C PHE A 248 -31.61 -3.49 10.10
N GLY A 249 -31.39 -2.58 9.13
CA GLY A 249 -32.32 -1.49 8.88
C GLY A 249 -32.35 -0.42 9.96
N LEU A 250 -31.23 -0.20 10.68
CA LEU A 250 -31.10 0.93 11.62
C LEU A 250 -30.91 2.28 10.91
N GLY A 251 -30.75 2.28 9.56
CA GLY A 251 -30.72 3.47 8.73
C GLY A 251 -32.12 3.85 8.22
N THR A 252 -32.18 4.86 7.38
CA THR A 252 -33.44 5.38 6.75
C THR A 252 -33.99 4.50 5.63
N GLY A 253 -33.29 3.41 5.28
CA GLY A 253 -33.68 2.51 4.19
C GLY A 253 -34.64 1.41 4.63
N ASP A 254 -35.55 1.01 3.73
CA ASP A 254 -36.40 -0.16 3.91
C ASP A 254 -35.52 -1.40 4.21
N SER A 255 -35.80 -2.06 5.32
CA SER A 255 -35.20 -3.32 5.71
C SER A 255 -35.72 -4.47 4.83
N SER A 256 -35.53 -4.39 3.52
CA SER A 256 -35.67 -5.54 2.65
C SER A 256 -34.51 -6.47 2.94
N GLY A 257 -34.75 -7.76 3.18
CA GLY A 257 -33.78 -8.78 3.66
C GLY A 257 -32.50 -8.97 2.85
N SER A 258 -32.08 -7.97 2.10
CA SER A 258 -30.88 -7.92 1.24
C SER A 258 -29.60 -7.52 1.98
N GLY A 259 -29.67 -7.04 3.24
CA GLY A 259 -28.50 -6.53 3.95
C GLY A 259 -27.39 -7.57 4.15
N TRP A 260 -27.75 -8.82 4.41
CA TRP A 260 -26.81 -9.93 4.48
C TRP A 260 -26.12 -10.17 3.14
N VAL A 261 -26.88 -10.09 2.05
CA VAL A 261 -26.35 -10.25 0.66
C VAL A 261 -25.36 -9.12 0.38
N LEU A 262 -25.68 -7.87 0.71
CA LEU A 262 -24.78 -6.73 0.55
C LEU A 262 -23.49 -6.86 1.37
N THR A 263 -23.59 -7.42 2.57
CA THR A 263 -22.40 -7.69 3.41
C THR A 263 -21.48 -8.73 2.75
N PHE A 264 -22.04 -9.83 2.20
CA PHE A 264 -21.25 -10.82 1.48
C PHE A 264 -20.60 -10.21 0.22
N TYR A 265 -21.31 -9.40 -0.54
CA TYR A 265 -20.72 -8.69 -1.69
C TYR A 265 -19.61 -7.72 -1.24
N SER A 266 -19.78 -7.04 -0.11
CA SER A 266 -18.74 -6.17 0.45
C SER A 266 -17.47 -6.94 0.84
N LEU A 267 -17.59 -8.14 1.40
CA LEU A 267 -16.45 -9.01 1.68
C LEU A 267 -15.74 -9.48 0.40
N ILE A 268 -16.50 -9.87 -0.63
CA ILE A 268 -15.96 -10.23 -1.94
C ILE A 268 -15.21 -9.04 -2.55
N LEU A 269 -15.82 -7.84 -2.45
CA LEU A 269 -15.26 -6.60 -2.97
C LEU A 269 -13.88 -6.30 -2.35
N ILE A 270 -13.77 -6.34 -1.02
CA ILE A 270 -12.49 -6.10 -0.33
C ILE A 270 -11.44 -7.14 -0.73
N PHE A 271 -11.82 -8.41 -0.77
CA PHE A 271 -10.91 -9.47 -1.17
C PHE A 271 -10.38 -9.25 -2.59
N LEU A 272 -11.26 -8.95 -3.55
CA LEU A 272 -10.86 -8.68 -4.93
C LEU A 272 -10.04 -7.39 -5.05
N ALA A 273 -10.48 -6.31 -4.42
CA ALA A 273 -9.77 -5.04 -4.44
C ALA A 273 -8.35 -5.19 -3.89
N SER A 274 -8.18 -5.88 -2.76
CA SER A 274 -6.85 -6.11 -2.17
C SER A 274 -5.92 -6.90 -3.10
N ARG A 275 -6.46 -7.88 -3.85
CA ARG A 275 -5.70 -8.63 -4.86
C ARG A 275 -5.28 -7.77 -6.05
N VAL A 276 -6.17 -6.87 -6.49
CA VAL A 276 -5.86 -5.92 -7.57
C VAL A 276 -4.82 -4.91 -7.10
N VAL A 277 -4.98 -4.34 -5.90
CA VAL A 277 -4.00 -3.43 -5.29
C VAL A 277 -2.61 -4.08 -5.25
N ALA A 278 -2.51 -5.30 -4.72
CA ALA A 278 -1.24 -6.02 -4.67
C ALA A 278 -0.61 -6.16 -6.06
N ARG A 279 -1.39 -6.56 -7.08
CA ARG A 279 -0.88 -6.68 -8.45
C ARG A 279 -0.45 -5.35 -9.07
N VAL A 280 -1.14 -4.25 -8.74
CA VAL A 280 -0.78 -2.92 -9.23
C VAL A 280 0.49 -2.42 -8.53
N ILE A 281 0.64 -2.64 -7.22
CA ILE A 281 1.83 -2.24 -6.46
C ILE A 281 3.04 -3.02 -6.92
N ASP A 282 2.93 -4.33 -6.92
CA ASP A 282 4.04 -5.24 -7.22
C ASP A 282 4.45 -5.16 -8.70
N GLY A 283 3.53 -4.72 -9.57
CA GLY A 283 3.74 -4.74 -11.01
C GLY A 283 3.76 -6.18 -11.57
N ALA A 284 3.93 -6.29 -12.87
CA ALA A 284 4.02 -7.60 -13.54
C ALA A 284 5.41 -8.25 -13.44
N SER A 285 6.37 -7.60 -12.78
CA SER A 285 7.79 -7.96 -12.85
C SER A 285 8.37 -8.16 -11.46
N TYR A 286 8.25 -9.38 -10.95
CA TYR A 286 9.23 -9.88 -9.99
C TYR A 286 10.38 -10.47 -10.80
N ASP A 287 11.60 -10.01 -10.49
CA ASP A 287 12.79 -10.71 -10.93
C ASP A 287 12.77 -12.12 -10.36
N LYS A 288 13.34 -13.06 -11.07
CA LYS A 288 13.44 -14.43 -10.63
C LYS A 288 14.89 -14.76 -10.37
N LEU A 289 15.12 -15.37 -9.24
CA LEU A 289 16.39 -15.93 -8.87
C LEU A 289 16.41 -17.39 -9.27
N LEU A 290 17.38 -17.77 -10.06
CA LEU A 290 17.57 -19.12 -10.57
C LEU A 290 18.81 -19.73 -9.93
N PHE A 291 18.67 -20.94 -9.39
CA PHE A 291 19.77 -21.79 -9.00
C PHE A 291 19.83 -22.95 -9.97
N ILE A 292 20.94 -23.11 -10.66
CA ILE A 292 21.12 -24.17 -11.65
C ILE A 292 22.34 -24.99 -11.26
N ILE A 293 22.15 -26.30 -11.12
CA ILE A 293 23.24 -27.26 -10.91
C ILE A 293 23.27 -28.16 -12.13
N SER A 294 24.37 -28.15 -12.88
CA SER A 294 24.55 -28.92 -14.09
C SER A 294 25.98 -29.42 -14.21
N ASP A 295 26.17 -30.49 -14.95
CA ASP A 295 27.50 -30.97 -15.28
C ASP A 295 28.07 -30.24 -16.55
N GLU A 296 27.22 -29.51 -17.31
CA GLU A 296 27.54 -28.77 -18.52
C GLU A 296 27.68 -27.25 -18.30
N ASN A 297 28.37 -26.84 -17.24
CA ASN A 297 28.46 -25.47 -16.79
C ASN A 297 29.08 -24.51 -17.84
N GLU A 298 30.05 -24.94 -18.65
CA GLU A 298 30.67 -24.11 -19.67
C GLU A 298 29.70 -23.76 -20.82
N LYS A 299 28.87 -24.72 -21.24
CA LYS A 299 27.86 -24.46 -22.26
C LYS A 299 26.77 -23.51 -21.75
N LEU A 300 26.36 -23.70 -20.48
CA LEU A 300 25.41 -22.79 -19.84
C LEU A 300 25.98 -21.40 -19.66
N ARG A 301 27.26 -21.28 -19.30
CA ARG A 301 27.96 -20.00 -19.21
C ARG A 301 27.94 -19.25 -20.53
N THR A 302 28.29 -19.90 -21.65
CA THR A 302 28.26 -19.30 -22.98
C THR A 302 26.85 -18.80 -23.30
N PHE A 303 25.82 -19.62 -23.10
CA PHE A 303 24.43 -19.22 -23.30
C PHE A 303 24.03 -18.00 -22.46
N ILE A 304 24.37 -17.98 -21.16
CA ILE A 304 23.99 -16.90 -20.25
C ILE A 304 24.68 -15.60 -20.61
N LEU A 305 25.95 -15.65 -21.00
CA LEU A 305 26.72 -14.45 -21.33
C LEU A 305 26.48 -13.93 -22.76
N GLU A 306 26.33 -14.81 -23.74
CA GLU A 306 26.29 -14.45 -25.15
C GLU A 306 24.85 -14.34 -25.69
N ASP A 307 23.97 -15.30 -25.36
CA ASP A 307 22.60 -15.30 -25.89
C ASP A 307 21.63 -14.53 -24.98
N LEU A 308 21.80 -14.65 -23.66
CA LEU A 308 20.92 -14.00 -22.68
C LEU A 308 21.41 -12.61 -22.30
N GLU A 309 22.70 -12.29 -22.57
CA GLU A 309 23.37 -11.03 -22.20
C GLU A 309 23.21 -10.68 -20.71
N ARG A 310 23.27 -11.70 -19.83
CA ARG A 310 23.12 -11.58 -18.39
C ARG A 310 24.39 -12.00 -17.66
N SER A 311 24.65 -11.36 -16.52
CA SER A 311 25.71 -11.76 -15.60
C SER A 311 25.20 -12.83 -14.64
N ALA A 312 26.03 -13.84 -14.35
CA ALA A 312 25.75 -14.87 -13.38
C ALA A 312 26.98 -15.12 -12.49
N THR A 313 26.78 -15.78 -11.35
CA THR A 313 27.86 -16.10 -10.41
C THR A 313 27.89 -17.60 -10.18
N PHE A 314 29.08 -18.21 -10.24
CA PHE A 314 29.28 -19.55 -9.76
C PHE A 314 29.44 -19.58 -8.25
N ILE A 315 28.65 -20.40 -7.58
CA ILE A 315 28.74 -20.68 -6.15
C ILE A 315 29.26 -22.11 -6.00
N LYS A 316 30.38 -22.29 -5.32
CA LYS A 316 30.91 -23.62 -5.02
C LYS A 316 30.01 -24.32 -4.01
N ALA A 317 29.49 -25.46 -4.40
CA ALA A 317 28.62 -26.31 -3.61
C ALA A 317 29.20 -27.70 -3.50
N ARG A 318 28.83 -28.46 -2.46
CA ARG A 318 29.20 -29.87 -2.31
C ARG A 318 27.94 -30.72 -2.21
N GLY A 319 27.84 -31.74 -3.04
CA GLY A 319 26.75 -32.68 -2.98
C GLY A 319 26.71 -33.39 -1.63
N MET A 320 25.56 -33.41 -0.96
CA MET A 320 25.47 -34.05 0.37
C MET A 320 25.58 -35.58 0.27
N TYR A 321 25.12 -36.16 -0.84
CA TYR A 321 25.16 -37.61 -1.05
C TYR A 321 26.43 -38.06 -1.78
N SER A 322 26.82 -37.37 -2.87
CA SER A 322 28.00 -37.74 -3.67
C SER A 322 29.32 -37.27 -3.07
N GLU A 323 29.26 -36.29 -2.15
CA GLU A 323 30.42 -35.59 -1.61
C GLU A 323 31.29 -34.86 -2.67
N GLU A 324 30.83 -34.83 -3.93
CA GLU A 324 31.52 -34.17 -5.02
C GLU A 324 31.36 -32.64 -4.96
N GLU A 325 32.39 -31.93 -5.31
CA GLU A 325 32.33 -30.47 -5.51
C GLU A 325 31.66 -30.18 -6.85
N LYS A 326 30.64 -29.32 -6.84
CA LYS A 326 29.92 -28.85 -8.00
C LYS A 326 29.77 -27.35 -7.97
N ASP A 327 29.78 -26.73 -9.14
CA ASP A 327 29.49 -25.31 -9.28
C ASP A 327 27.98 -25.13 -9.51
N MET A 328 27.36 -24.31 -8.68
CA MET A 328 25.97 -23.90 -8.82
C MET A 328 25.92 -22.50 -9.45
N ILE A 329 25.17 -22.33 -10.53
CA ILE A 329 24.95 -21.04 -11.18
C ILE A 329 23.88 -20.28 -10.41
N PHE A 330 24.23 -19.09 -9.95
CA PHE A 330 23.34 -18.09 -9.38
C PHE A 330 23.06 -17.04 -10.45
N LEU A 331 21.81 -16.93 -10.90
CA LEU A 331 21.39 -16.08 -11.98
C LEU A 331 20.09 -15.35 -11.63
N VAL A 332 20.04 -14.04 -11.83
CA VAL A 332 18.82 -13.23 -11.71
C VAL A 332 18.37 -12.82 -13.10
N VAL A 333 17.08 -13.06 -13.38
CA VAL A 333 16.45 -12.78 -14.68
C VAL A 333 15.06 -12.19 -14.52
N ASP A 334 14.59 -11.50 -15.56
CA ASP A 334 13.19 -11.11 -15.64
C ASP A 334 12.25 -12.33 -15.68
N ARG A 335 11.07 -12.22 -15.09
CA ARG A 335 10.05 -13.28 -15.14
C ARG A 335 9.79 -13.83 -16.56
N LYS A 336 9.89 -12.96 -17.56
CA LYS A 336 9.65 -13.32 -18.97
C LYS A 336 10.73 -14.24 -19.52
N GLU A 337 11.95 -14.13 -19.03
CA GLU A 337 13.13 -14.88 -19.49
C GLU A 337 13.21 -16.27 -18.89
N VAL A 338 12.54 -16.52 -17.75
CA VAL A 338 12.60 -17.82 -17.02
C VAL A 338 12.31 -19.01 -17.92
N HIS A 339 11.24 -18.94 -18.71
CA HIS A 339 10.86 -20.05 -19.58
C HIS A 339 11.86 -20.31 -20.70
N ALA A 340 12.49 -19.26 -21.23
CA ALA A 340 13.55 -19.39 -22.23
C ALA A 340 14.80 -20.04 -21.63
N VAL A 341 15.21 -19.58 -20.44
CA VAL A 341 16.33 -20.17 -19.69
C VAL A 341 16.05 -21.62 -19.33
N GLN A 342 14.87 -21.93 -18.80
CA GLN A 342 14.49 -23.30 -18.43
C GLN A 342 14.56 -24.24 -19.61
N ARG A 343 14.02 -23.83 -20.77
CA ARG A 343 14.06 -24.64 -21.99
C ARG A 343 15.50 -24.89 -22.44
N LYS A 344 16.31 -23.86 -22.42
CA LYS A 344 17.70 -23.96 -22.87
C LYS A 344 18.56 -24.81 -21.94
N VAL A 345 18.37 -24.66 -20.64
CA VAL A 345 19.01 -25.54 -19.63
C VAL A 345 18.66 -27.00 -19.89
N GLN A 346 17.37 -27.31 -20.12
CA GLN A 346 16.92 -28.65 -20.39
C GLN A 346 17.45 -29.23 -21.73
N GLU A 347 17.66 -28.36 -22.74
CA GLU A 347 18.28 -28.74 -24.00
C GLU A 347 19.76 -29.09 -23.84
N ILE A 348 20.48 -28.32 -23.01
CA ILE A 348 21.94 -28.47 -22.80
C ILE A 348 22.21 -29.66 -21.86
N ASP A 349 21.47 -29.75 -20.75
CA ASP A 349 21.61 -30.81 -19.76
C ASP A 349 20.23 -31.24 -19.25
N PRO A 350 19.68 -32.35 -19.78
CA PRO A 350 18.38 -32.88 -19.31
C PRO A 350 18.37 -33.32 -17.86
N LYS A 351 19.54 -33.50 -17.22
CA LYS A 351 19.67 -33.89 -15.80
C LYS A 351 19.94 -32.74 -14.89
N ALA A 352 20.04 -31.50 -15.40
CA ALA A 352 20.26 -30.33 -14.61
C ALA A 352 19.17 -30.14 -13.54
N PHE A 353 19.58 -29.76 -12.34
CA PHE A 353 18.66 -29.35 -11.28
C PHE A 353 18.43 -27.85 -11.36
N PHE A 354 17.18 -27.45 -11.48
CA PHE A 354 16.77 -26.08 -11.74
C PHE A 354 15.74 -25.61 -10.73
N VAL A 355 16.08 -24.58 -9.95
CA VAL A 355 15.20 -23.99 -8.94
C VAL A 355 14.89 -22.56 -9.32
N VAL A 356 13.62 -22.16 -9.23
CA VAL A 356 13.14 -20.80 -9.45
C VAL A 356 12.55 -20.30 -8.15
N THR A 357 13.01 -19.14 -7.69
CA THR A 357 12.42 -18.44 -6.55
C THR A 357 12.16 -16.97 -6.90
N ASP A 358 11.27 -16.34 -6.16
CA ASP A 358 10.97 -14.91 -6.36
C ASP A 358 12.06 -14.05 -5.74
N ALA A 359 12.57 -13.08 -6.52
CA ALA A 359 13.45 -12.03 -6.04
C ALA A 359 12.64 -10.74 -5.99
N TYR A 360 12.19 -10.36 -4.78
CA TYR A 360 11.30 -9.20 -4.60
C TYR A 360 12.02 -7.88 -4.80
N ASP A 361 13.26 -7.77 -4.32
CA ASP A 361 14.05 -6.56 -4.37
C ASP A 361 15.46 -6.86 -4.87
N THR A 362 15.66 -6.58 -6.16
CA THR A 362 16.96 -6.71 -6.83
C THR A 362 17.47 -5.32 -7.17
N TYR A 363 18.62 -4.95 -6.60
CA TYR A 363 19.27 -3.67 -6.84
C TYR A 363 20.63 -3.89 -7.47
N GLY A 364 21.01 -3.04 -8.41
CA GLY A 364 22.31 -3.06 -9.06
C GLY A 364 22.24 -2.74 -10.53
N GLU A 365 23.37 -2.85 -11.22
CA GLU A 365 23.47 -2.59 -12.66
C GLU A 365 22.63 -3.61 -13.45
N GLY A 366 21.76 -3.11 -14.30
CA GLY A 366 20.79 -3.92 -15.05
C GLY A 366 19.47 -4.20 -14.31
N PHE A 367 19.33 -3.77 -13.04
CA PHE A 367 18.15 -3.92 -12.20
C PHE A 367 17.70 -2.56 -11.63
N LYS A 368 16.97 -2.58 -10.50
CA LYS A 368 16.56 -1.33 -9.83
C LYS A 368 17.80 -0.58 -9.33
N PRO A 369 17.88 0.76 -9.49
CA PRO A 369 18.93 1.54 -8.87
C PRO A 369 18.82 1.47 -7.34
N PHE A 370 19.94 1.53 -6.63
CA PHE A 370 19.93 1.62 -5.17
C PHE A 370 19.13 2.87 -4.75
N PRO A 371 18.26 2.76 -3.72
CA PRO A 371 17.59 3.92 -3.16
C PRO A 371 18.64 4.91 -2.63
N GLU A 372 18.46 6.20 -2.90
CA GLU A 372 19.33 7.24 -2.34
C GLU A 372 19.40 7.12 -0.82
N ALA A 373 20.55 7.41 -0.23
CA ALA A 373 20.88 7.15 1.18
C ALA A 373 19.92 7.77 2.22
N GLY A 374 18.95 8.59 1.81
CA GLY A 374 17.88 9.16 2.65
C GLY A 374 16.59 8.32 2.70
N ALA A 375 16.41 7.35 1.81
CA ALA A 375 15.16 6.58 1.69
C ALA A 375 15.15 5.27 2.52
N ILE A 376 16.32 4.82 2.97
CA ILE A 376 16.48 3.53 3.71
C ILE A 376 16.00 3.63 5.18
N GLN A 377 15.78 4.83 5.71
CA GLN A 377 15.32 5.01 7.11
C GLN A 377 13.80 4.99 7.28
N ALA A 378 13.03 4.72 6.23
CA ALA A 378 11.56 4.78 6.23
C ALA A 378 10.88 3.41 5.98
N GLN A 379 11.60 2.29 6.09
CA GLN A 379 11.02 0.94 6.03
C GLN A 379 10.88 0.31 7.41
#